data_3db2b26566e4bbfb585328c091ee87c0
#
_entry.id   3db2b26566e4bbfb585328c091ee87c0
#
_cell.length_a   1.000
_cell.length_b   1.000
_cell.length_c   1.000
_cell.angle_alpha   90.00
_cell.angle_beta   90.00
_cell.angle_gamma   90.00
#
_symmetry.space_group_name_H-M   'P 1'
#
loop_
_entity.id
_entity.type
_entity.pdbx_description
1 polymer ?
#
loop_
_entity_poly.entity_id
_entity_poly.type
_entity_poly.pdbx_seq_one_letter_code
_entity_poly.pdbx_strand_id
1 'polypeptide(L)'
;SRNNTFNDPIYPEGGSNFSVSAKFSLPYSSFSDIDYTSLKNEREAQLDIISRYSTSTNPSEIDERNNASTRVSEIDQERYKWLEFYKINFKGDWYTKIAGKLILKPSFEFGFLGAYNNDRGVIPFERFFLGGDGLGTYSLDGRQTIALRGYPNQSLSNQDGGSIYNKFSLELRHPITLAQQTKIYALAFLEGGASYNDFKDFNPFSINRSAGVGLRLFMPAFGLLGIDFGHGFDPLPGQNIKNGWETHFIIGQQF
;
A
#
# COMPACT_ATOMS: atom_id res chain seq x y z
N SER A 1 13.76 14.00 4.69
CA SER A 1 13.93 13.75 3.25
C SER A 1 15.18 14.46 2.73
N ARG A 2 15.80 13.90 1.72
CA ARG A 2 16.90 14.49 0.97
C ARG A 2 16.57 14.39 -0.52
N ASN A 3 16.54 15.52 -1.20
CA ASN A 3 16.34 15.60 -2.65
C ASN A 3 17.54 16.34 -3.26
N ASN A 4 18.27 15.69 -4.15
CA ASN A 4 19.36 16.26 -4.95
C ASN A 4 19.15 16.02 -6.45
N THR A 5 17.92 15.84 -6.89
CA THR A 5 17.59 15.76 -8.32
C THR A 5 17.89 17.11 -8.99
N PHE A 6 18.28 17.06 -10.25
CA PHE A 6 18.70 18.25 -11.00
C PHE A 6 18.06 18.33 -12.38
N ASN A 7 18.18 19.51 -12.97
CA ASN A 7 17.68 20.01 -14.24
C ASN A 7 16.19 20.31 -14.27
N ASP A 8 15.31 19.39 -13.89
CA ASP A 8 13.86 19.58 -14.01
C ASP A 8 13.11 18.79 -12.92
N PRO A 9 12.24 19.40 -12.13
CA PRO A 9 11.50 18.70 -11.09
C PRO A 9 10.49 17.66 -11.64
N ILE A 10 9.96 17.85 -12.84
CA ILE A 10 9.00 16.94 -13.47
C ILE A 10 9.72 15.82 -14.24
N TYR A 11 10.85 16.15 -14.87
CA TYR A 11 11.67 15.22 -15.63
C TYR A 11 13.12 15.31 -15.18
N PRO A 12 13.47 14.83 -13.97
CA PRO A 12 14.84 14.86 -13.49
C PRO A 12 15.77 14.04 -14.41
N GLU A 13 16.90 14.61 -14.80
CA GLU A 13 17.90 13.94 -15.65
C GLU A 13 18.95 13.19 -14.84
N GLY A 14 18.97 13.37 -13.53
CA GLY A 14 19.86 12.67 -12.63
C GLY A 14 19.63 13.05 -11.17
N GLY A 15 20.41 12.43 -10.29
CA GLY A 15 20.31 12.62 -8.86
C GLY A 15 19.43 11.58 -8.16
N SER A 16 19.05 11.87 -6.92
CA SER A 16 18.25 10.96 -6.10
C SER A 16 17.32 11.72 -5.16
N ASN A 17 16.23 11.07 -4.81
CA ASN A 17 15.30 11.53 -3.79
C ASN A 17 15.07 10.41 -2.77
N PHE A 18 15.38 10.68 -1.50
CA PHE A 18 15.20 9.77 -0.39
C PHE A 18 14.30 10.39 0.65
N SER A 19 13.31 9.65 1.08
CA SER A 19 12.46 10.03 2.19
C SER A 19 12.32 8.90 3.21
N VAL A 20 12.38 9.29 4.48
CA VAL A 20 12.02 8.45 5.61
C VAL A 20 10.96 9.21 6.39
N SER A 21 9.85 8.58 6.65
CA SER A 21 8.82 9.09 7.54
C SER A 21 8.58 8.11 8.66
N ALA A 22 8.44 8.62 9.88
CA ALA A 22 8.12 7.82 11.04
C ALA A 22 7.00 8.50 11.83
N LYS A 23 5.99 7.71 12.19
CA LYS A 23 4.89 8.10 13.09
C LYS A 23 4.98 7.21 14.31
N PHE A 24 4.92 7.80 15.48
CA PHE A 24 4.89 7.10 16.75
C PHE A 24 3.76 7.65 17.60
N SER A 25 2.96 6.78 18.16
CA SER A 25 2.03 7.14 19.23
C SER A 25 2.65 6.85 20.61
N LEU A 26 2.00 7.29 21.67
CA LEU A 26 2.38 6.89 23.02
C LEU A 26 2.00 5.42 23.25
N PRO A 27 2.82 4.65 24.01
CA PRO A 27 2.52 3.26 24.36
C PRO A 27 1.50 3.17 25.48
N TYR A 28 0.25 3.53 25.22
CA TYR A 28 -0.85 3.58 26.20
C TYR A 28 -1.08 2.24 26.90
N SER A 29 -0.86 1.13 26.18
CA SER A 29 -0.98 -0.22 26.75
C SER A 29 -0.06 -0.47 27.94
N SER A 30 1.08 0.25 28.01
CA SER A 30 2.05 0.13 29.12
C SER A 30 1.58 0.86 30.39
N PHE A 31 0.56 1.70 30.28
CA PHE A 31 0.02 2.52 31.39
C PHE A 31 -1.46 2.23 31.67
N SER A 32 -2.07 1.27 30.96
CA SER A 32 -3.46 0.89 31.14
C SER A 32 -3.58 -0.40 31.92
N ASP A 33 -4.63 -0.53 32.73
CA ASP A 33 -4.98 -1.76 33.47
C ASP A 33 -5.80 -2.75 32.61
N ILE A 34 -5.85 -2.55 31.28
CA ILE A 34 -6.59 -3.40 30.35
C ILE A 34 -5.82 -4.70 30.15
N ASP A 35 -6.49 -5.83 30.37
CA ASP A 35 -5.95 -7.17 30.07
C ASP A 35 -6.13 -7.49 28.57
N TYR A 36 -5.20 -7.04 27.75
CA TYR A 36 -5.20 -7.28 26.29
C TYR A 36 -5.10 -8.75 25.94
N THR A 37 -4.49 -9.59 26.77
CA THR A 37 -4.40 -11.04 26.56
C THR A 37 -5.77 -11.69 26.67
N SER A 38 -6.54 -11.33 27.69
CA SER A 38 -7.92 -11.82 27.85
C SER A 38 -8.81 -11.36 26.70
N LEU A 39 -8.75 -10.08 26.32
CA LEU A 39 -9.51 -9.54 25.19
C LEU A 39 -9.18 -10.23 23.87
N LYS A 40 -7.89 -10.54 23.63
CA LYS A 40 -7.46 -11.28 22.45
C LYS A 40 -8.05 -12.68 22.41
N ASN A 41 -7.94 -13.43 23.50
CA ASN A 41 -8.44 -14.79 23.61
C ASN A 41 -9.98 -14.84 23.42
N GLU A 42 -10.69 -13.89 24.05
CA GLU A 42 -12.14 -13.75 23.86
C GLU A 42 -12.50 -13.44 22.41
N ARG A 43 -11.79 -12.51 21.77
CA ARG A 43 -11.97 -12.19 20.35
C ARG A 43 -11.79 -13.39 19.45
N GLU A 44 -10.73 -14.17 19.66
CA GLU A 44 -10.45 -15.38 18.89
C GLU A 44 -11.57 -16.40 19.04
N ALA A 45 -12.10 -16.59 20.25
CA ALA A 45 -13.26 -17.46 20.51
C ALA A 45 -14.51 -16.99 19.76
N GLN A 46 -14.79 -15.68 19.74
CA GLN A 46 -15.93 -15.11 18.99
C GLN A 46 -15.75 -15.27 17.47
N LEU A 47 -14.53 -15.08 16.95
CA LEU A 47 -14.25 -15.31 15.53
C LEU A 47 -14.43 -16.77 15.13
N ASP A 48 -14.11 -17.72 16.01
CA ASP A 48 -14.37 -19.15 15.76
C ASP A 48 -15.88 -19.43 15.61
N ILE A 49 -16.73 -18.83 16.45
CA ILE A 49 -18.18 -18.91 16.34
C ILE A 49 -18.66 -18.36 14.99
N ILE A 50 -18.19 -17.17 14.62
CA ILE A 50 -18.54 -16.53 13.33
C ILE A 50 -18.14 -17.41 12.15
N SER A 51 -16.95 -17.99 12.19
CA SER A 51 -16.44 -18.89 11.15
C SER A 51 -17.28 -20.17 11.07
N ARG A 52 -17.59 -20.78 12.21
CA ARG A 52 -18.35 -22.04 12.32
C ARG A 52 -19.74 -21.90 11.71
N TYR A 53 -20.40 -20.79 11.95
CA TYR A 53 -21.77 -20.55 11.48
C TYR A 53 -21.84 -19.64 10.24
N SER A 54 -20.73 -19.46 9.52
CA SER A 54 -20.66 -18.54 8.38
C SER A 54 -21.65 -18.86 7.25
N THR A 55 -21.96 -20.14 7.03
CA THR A 55 -22.87 -20.63 5.98
C THR A 55 -24.20 -21.18 6.54
N SER A 56 -24.43 -21.09 7.84
CA SER A 56 -25.65 -21.62 8.46
C SER A 56 -26.90 -20.84 8.04
N THR A 57 -27.99 -21.58 7.83
CA THR A 57 -29.34 -21.07 7.58
C THR A 57 -30.27 -21.25 8.79
N ASN A 58 -29.77 -21.85 9.87
CA ASN A 58 -30.53 -22.05 11.10
C ASN A 58 -30.67 -20.73 11.86
N PRO A 59 -31.88 -20.26 12.19
CA PRO A 59 -32.10 -18.97 12.86
C PRO A 59 -31.32 -18.83 14.17
N SER A 60 -31.26 -19.85 15.02
CA SER A 60 -30.52 -19.77 16.29
C SER A 60 -28.99 -19.63 16.10
N GLU A 61 -28.43 -20.29 15.09
CA GLU A 61 -26.99 -20.17 14.76
C GLU A 61 -26.66 -18.83 14.08
N ILE A 62 -27.61 -18.29 13.30
CA ILE A 62 -27.50 -16.92 12.77
C ILE A 62 -27.48 -15.90 13.88
N ASP A 63 -28.37 -16.03 14.89
CA ASP A 63 -28.41 -15.14 16.03
C ASP A 63 -27.12 -15.24 16.88
N GLU A 64 -26.59 -16.45 17.08
CA GLU A 64 -25.33 -16.66 17.79
C GLU A 64 -24.16 -16.02 17.02
N ARG A 65 -24.09 -16.17 15.70
CA ARG A 65 -23.11 -15.51 14.86
C ARG A 65 -23.21 -13.99 14.93
N ASN A 66 -24.44 -13.43 14.91
CA ASN A 66 -24.64 -11.98 14.98
C ASN A 66 -24.22 -11.42 16.35
N ASN A 67 -24.55 -12.13 17.43
CA ASN A 67 -24.12 -11.77 18.78
C ASN A 67 -22.59 -11.83 18.90
N ALA A 68 -21.94 -12.86 18.36
CA ALA A 68 -20.48 -12.97 18.31
C ALA A 68 -19.85 -11.82 17.50
N SER A 69 -20.45 -11.43 16.38
CA SER A 69 -19.98 -10.29 15.57
C SER A 69 -20.08 -8.96 16.33
N THR A 70 -21.18 -8.75 17.06
CA THR A 70 -21.35 -7.57 17.92
C THR A 70 -20.29 -7.56 19.02
N ARG A 71 -20.06 -8.71 19.67
CA ARG A 71 -19.05 -8.83 20.72
C ARG A 71 -17.63 -8.57 20.21
N VAL A 72 -17.27 -9.06 19.02
CA VAL A 72 -15.98 -8.74 18.36
C VAL A 72 -15.82 -7.23 18.16
N SER A 73 -16.90 -6.54 17.73
CA SER A 73 -16.87 -5.08 17.55
C SER A 73 -16.64 -4.33 18.87
N GLU A 74 -17.28 -4.76 19.95
CA GLU A 74 -17.08 -4.18 21.29
C GLU A 74 -15.65 -4.39 21.79
N ILE A 75 -15.12 -5.61 21.65
CA ILE A 75 -13.74 -5.93 22.02
C ILE A 75 -12.75 -5.08 21.22
N ASP A 76 -12.97 -4.92 19.91
CA ASP A 76 -12.09 -4.11 19.08
C ASP A 76 -12.19 -2.61 19.44
N GLN A 77 -13.35 -2.11 19.83
CA GLN A 77 -13.50 -0.75 20.37
C GLN A 77 -12.70 -0.56 21.66
N GLU A 78 -12.72 -1.52 22.56
CA GLU A 78 -11.96 -1.48 23.81
C GLU A 78 -10.45 -1.59 23.54
N ARG A 79 -10.01 -2.55 22.72
CA ARG A 79 -8.60 -2.76 22.33
C ARG A 79 -8.00 -1.54 21.67
N TYR A 80 -8.75 -0.85 20.81
CA TYR A 80 -8.26 0.27 20.00
C TYR A 80 -8.77 1.63 20.49
N LYS A 81 -9.31 1.71 21.70
CA LYS A 81 -9.78 2.96 22.33
C LYS A 81 -8.74 4.08 22.27
N TRP A 82 -7.46 3.75 22.46
CA TRP A 82 -6.32 4.65 22.31
C TRP A 82 -5.53 4.22 21.09
N LEU A 83 -5.22 5.16 20.20
CA LEU A 83 -4.39 4.87 19.04
C LEU A 83 -2.95 4.64 19.47
N GLU A 84 -2.47 3.41 19.33
CA GLU A 84 -1.13 2.99 19.70
C GLU A 84 -0.50 2.21 18.57
N PHE A 85 0.57 2.78 18.00
CA PHE A 85 1.30 2.17 16.89
C PHE A 85 2.63 2.87 16.65
N TYR A 86 3.51 2.20 15.95
CA TYR A 86 4.62 2.83 15.23
C TYR A 86 4.53 2.50 13.74
N LYS A 87 4.80 3.49 12.89
CA LYS A 87 4.75 3.34 11.43
C LYS A 87 5.97 4.00 10.84
N ILE A 88 6.72 3.25 10.03
CA ILE A 88 7.94 3.72 9.39
C ILE A 88 7.83 3.45 7.90
N ASN A 89 8.05 4.47 7.07
CA ASN A 89 8.08 4.34 5.62
C ASN A 89 9.45 4.81 5.11
N PHE A 90 9.99 4.05 4.18
CA PHE A 90 11.19 4.37 3.42
C PHE A 90 10.85 4.44 1.94
N LYS A 91 11.30 5.49 1.27
CA LYS A 91 11.16 5.63 -0.16
C LYS A 91 12.45 6.18 -0.75
N GLY A 92 12.86 5.62 -1.87
CA GLY A 92 14.03 6.10 -2.61
C GLY A 92 13.81 6.01 -4.10
N ASP A 93 14.16 7.08 -4.79
CA ASP A 93 14.18 7.21 -6.24
C ASP A 93 15.58 7.61 -6.68
N TRP A 94 16.12 6.98 -7.71
CA TRP A 94 17.32 7.43 -8.43
C TRP A 94 17.00 7.77 -9.87
N TYR A 95 17.71 8.72 -10.42
CA TYR A 95 17.58 9.12 -11.80
C TYR A 95 18.95 9.05 -12.45
N THR A 96 19.07 8.31 -13.53
CA THR A 96 20.33 8.13 -14.26
C THR A 96 20.08 8.26 -15.73
N LYS A 97 20.77 9.20 -16.37
CA LYS A 97 20.76 9.35 -17.83
C LYS A 97 21.58 8.23 -18.45
N ILE A 98 20.94 7.41 -19.30
CA ILE A 98 21.60 6.28 -19.96
C ILE A 98 22.17 6.70 -21.31
N ALA A 99 21.34 7.28 -22.18
CA ALA A 99 21.73 7.71 -23.50
C ALA A 99 20.81 8.82 -24.00
N GLY A 100 21.39 9.85 -24.64
CA GLY A 100 20.63 10.96 -25.19
C GLY A 100 19.74 11.63 -24.12
N LYS A 101 18.44 11.52 -24.28
CA LYS A 101 17.43 12.00 -23.32
C LYS A 101 16.75 10.88 -22.53
N LEU A 102 17.23 9.63 -22.64
CA LEU A 102 16.65 8.47 -21.98
C LEU A 102 17.11 8.40 -20.53
N ILE A 103 16.15 8.34 -19.59
CA ILE A 103 16.39 8.30 -18.16
C ILE A 103 15.92 6.95 -17.60
N LEU A 104 16.79 6.30 -16.83
CA LEU A 104 16.43 5.16 -16.00
C LEU A 104 16.12 5.66 -14.58
N LYS A 105 14.98 5.23 -14.05
CA LYS A 105 14.56 5.53 -12.68
C LYS A 105 14.28 4.24 -11.92
N PRO A 106 15.28 3.64 -11.23
CA PRO A 106 14.99 2.66 -10.18
C PRO A 106 14.40 3.33 -8.94
N SER A 107 13.44 2.66 -8.32
CA SER A 107 12.77 3.11 -7.09
C SER A 107 12.52 1.94 -6.16
N PHE A 108 12.49 2.24 -4.86
CA PHE A 108 12.04 1.29 -3.86
C PHE A 108 11.18 1.98 -2.80
N GLU A 109 10.24 1.24 -2.25
CA GLU A 109 9.40 1.66 -1.12
C GLU A 109 9.24 0.51 -0.13
N PHE A 110 9.35 0.82 1.17
CA PHE A 110 9.10 -0.10 2.27
C PHE A 110 8.26 0.59 3.32
N GLY A 111 7.31 -0.12 3.89
CA GLY A 111 6.52 0.36 5.01
C GLY A 111 6.39 -0.71 6.08
N PHE A 112 6.48 -0.28 7.31
CA PHE A 112 6.38 -1.11 8.50
C PHE A 112 5.43 -0.45 9.49
N LEU A 113 4.43 -1.20 9.90
CA LEU A 113 3.45 -0.82 10.91
C LEU A 113 3.47 -1.85 12.03
N GLY A 114 3.63 -1.44 13.26
CA GLY A 114 3.64 -2.33 14.40
C GLY A 114 2.92 -1.76 15.61
N ALA A 115 2.69 -2.62 16.58
CA ALA A 115 2.15 -2.29 17.89
C ALA A 115 3.25 -2.48 18.96
N TYR A 116 3.19 -1.71 20.05
CA TYR A 116 4.10 -1.91 21.18
C TYR A 116 3.70 -3.13 22.02
N ASN A 117 2.39 -3.44 22.04
CA ASN A 117 1.83 -4.60 22.70
C ASN A 117 1.28 -5.59 21.66
N ASN A 118 1.84 -6.81 21.62
CA ASN A 118 1.48 -7.83 20.64
C ASN A 118 0.07 -8.39 20.85
N ASP A 119 -0.43 -8.46 22.10
CA ASP A 119 -1.77 -8.98 22.37
C ASP A 119 -2.85 -7.96 22.04
N ARG A 120 -2.52 -6.68 22.17
CA ARG A 120 -3.35 -5.60 21.63
C ARG A 120 -3.41 -5.66 20.09
N GLY A 121 -2.29 -5.95 19.47
CA GLY A 121 -2.17 -6.07 18.02
C GLY A 121 -2.11 -4.74 17.26
N VAL A 122 -1.89 -4.85 15.97
CA VAL A 122 -1.74 -3.72 15.05
C VAL A 122 -3.11 -3.10 14.74
N ILE A 123 -3.20 -1.78 14.84
CA ILE A 123 -4.43 -1.04 14.55
C ILE A 123 -4.86 -1.20 13.08
N PRO A 124 -6.18 -1.31 12.80
CA PRO A 124 -6.67 -1.51 11.42
C PRO A 124 -6.56 -0.25 10.55
N PHE A 125 -6.61 0.96 11.14
CA PHE A 125 -6.77 2.22 10.41
C PHE A 125 -5.51 2.72 9.68
N GLU A 126 -4.32 2.27 10.07
CA GLU A 126 -3.05 2.72 9.49
C GLU A 126 -2.40 1.67 8.58
N ARG A 127 -3.12 0.59 8.27
CA ARG A 127 -2.59 -0.50 7.45
C ARG A 127 -2.36 -0.09 6.01
N PHE A 128 -1.50 -0.84 5.32
CA PHE A 128 -1.14 -0.62 3.93
C PHE A 128 -2.01 -1.45 3.00
N PHE A 129 -2.45 -0.84 1.91
CA PHE A 129 -3.20 -1.50 0.84
C PHE A 129 -2.42 -1.41 -0.46
N LEU A 130 -2.06 -2.54 -1.04
CA LEU A 130 -1.20 -2.62 -2.23
C LEU A 130 -2.02 -2.97 -3.47
N GLY A 131 -1.72 -2.30 -4.58
CA GLY A 131 -2.32 -2.54 -5.90
C GLY A 131 -2.95 -1.30 -6.51
N GLY A 132 -3.03 -1.28 -7.83
CA GLY A 132 -3.69 -0.24 -8.61
C GLY A 132 -2.85 1.00 -8.90
N ASP A 133 -3.54 2.11 -9.08
CA ASP A 133 -2.97 3.41 -9.47
C ASP A 133 -2.66 4.34 -8.29
N GLY A 134 -3.04 3.95 -7.08
CA GLY A 134 -2.89 4.78 -5.89
C GLY A 134 -3.96 5.87 -5.73
N LEU A 135 -4.91 6.00 -6.66
CA LEU A 135 -6.00 6.99 -6.55
C LEU A 135 -6.98 6.65 -5.41
N GLY A 136 -7.01 5.41 -4.97
CA GLY A 136 -7.75 4.99 -3.77
C GLY A 136 -7.31 5.70 -2.47
N THR A 137 -6.23 6.48 -2.52
CA THR A 137 -5.76 7.34 -1.39
C THR A 137 -6.76 8.44 -1.01
N TYR A 138 -7.76 8.67 -1.84
CA TYR A 138 -8.85 9.60 -1.54
C TYR A 138 -9.99 8.99 -0.69
N SER A 139 -9.83 7.75 -0.20
CA SER A 139 -10.76 7.23 0.78
C SER A 139 -10.56 7.99 2.10
N LEU A 140 -11.64 8.56 2.61
CA LEU A 140 -11.65 9.38 3.84
C LEU A 140 -11.39 8.56 5.12
N ASP A 141 -11.16 7.27 5.00
CA ASP A 141 -10.94 6.34 6.10
C ASP A 141 -9.47 6.24 6.57
N GLY A 142 -8.57 7.04 6.00
CA GLY A 142 -7.16 7.10 6.39
C GLY A 142 -6.30 5.94 5.88
N ARG A 143 -6.82 5.06 5.02
CA ARG A 143 -6.05 3.96 4.42
C ARG A 143 -4.93 4.49 3.55
N GLN A 144 -3.76 3.89 3.68
CA GLN A 144 -2.63 4.19 2.80
C GLN A 144 -2.59 3.20 1.65
N THR A 145 -2.96 3.64 0.45
CA THR A 145 -2.88 2.84 -0.77
C THR A 145 -1.51 3.01 -1.43
N ILE A 146 -0.86 1.90 -1.72
CA ILE A 146 0.43 1.83 -2.41
C ILE A 146 0.16 1.36 -3.83
N ALA A 147 0.46 2.21 -4.80
CA ALA A 147 0.27 1.87 -6.21
C ALA A 147 1.17 0.70 -6.63
N LEU A 148 0.61 -0.29 -7.32
CA LEU A 148 1.32 -1.32 -8.05
C LEU A 148 0.56 -1.56 -9.36
N ARG A 149 1.10 -1.03 -10.45
CA ARG A 149 0.47 -1.05 -11.77
C ARG A 149 0.38 -2.48 -12.32
N GLY A 150 -0.66 -2.77 -13.09
CA GLY A 150 -0.94 -4.11 -13.60
C GLY A 150 -1.78 -4.99 -12.66
N TYR A 151 -2.28 -4.41 -11.57
CA TYR A 151 -3.20 -5.04 -10.61
C TYR A 151 -4.34 -4.08 -10.25
N PRO A 152 -5.55 -4.57 -9.96
CA PRO A 152 -6.65 -3.73 -9.49
C PRO A 152 -6.32 -3.03 -8.15
N ASN A 153 -7.03 -1.96 -7.86
CA ASN A 153 -6.82 -1.19 -6.63
C ASN A 153 -6.97 -2.08 -5.38
N GLN A 154 -5.96 -2.03 -4.48
CA GLN A 154 -5.92 -2.72 -3.19
C GLN A 154 -5.98 -4.27 -3.26
N SER A 155 -5.90 -4.87 -4.47
CA SER A 155 -6.15 -6.30 -4.71
C SER A 155 -5.04 -7.23 -4.21
N LEU A 156 -3.85 -6.70 -3.91
CA LEU A 156 -2.70 -7.47 -3.44
C LEU A 156 -2.56 -7.47 -1.91
N SER A 157 -3.55 -6.97 -1.21
CA SER A 157 -3.64 -6.98 0.24
C SER A 157 -4.89 -7.73 0.68
N ASN A 158 -4.87 -8.27 1.90
CA ASN A 158 -6.06 -8.80 2.52
C ASN A 158 -7.10 -7.69 2.75
N GLN A 159 -8.34 -8.06 3.07
CA GLN A 159 -9.43 -7.11 3.34
C GLN A 159 -9.07 -6.08 4.42
N ASP A 160 -8.28 -6.48 5.40
CA ASP A 160 -7.84 -5.61 6.50
C ASP A 160 -6.56 -4.81 6.17
N GLY A 161 -5.96 -5.02 5.00
CA GLY A 161 -4.66 -4.48 4.64
C GLY A 161 -3.48 -5.21 5.31
N GLY A 162 -2.25 -4.85 4.92
CA GLY A 162 -1.02 -5.39 5.50
C GLY A 162 -0.38 -4.48 6.52
N SER A 163 0.43 -5.03 7.40
CA SER A 163 1.28 -4.27 8.33
C SER A 163 2.67 -4.00 7.77
N ILE A 164 3.06 -4.72 6.73
CA ILE A 164 4.35 -4.55 6.05
C ILE A 164 4.09 -4.55 4.55
N TYR A 165 4.80 -3.72 3.81
CA TYR A 165 4.88 -3.83 2.37
C TYR A 165 6.28 -3.55 1.86
N ASN A 166 6.57 -4.10 0.70
CA ASN A 166 7.71 -3.70 -0.12
C ASN A 166 7.29 -3.51 -1.58
N LYS A 167 7.90 -2.55 -2.23
CA LYS A 167 7.72 -2.28 -3.64
C LYS A 167 9.06 -1.91 -4.27
N PHE A 168 9.29 -2.44 -5.46
CA PHE A 168 10.39 -2.08 -6.35
C PHE A 168 9.83 -1.64 -7.69
N SER A 169 10.44 -0.63 -8.29
CA SER A 169 10.06 -0.14 -9.62
C SER A 169 11.30 0.22 -10.41
N LEU A 170 11.28 -0.10 -11.69
CA LEU A 170 12.27 0.32 -12.64
C LEU A 170 11.55 0.97 -13.82
N GLU A 171 11.72 2.27 -14.00
CA GLU A 171 11.12 3.00 -15.11
C GLU A 171 12.19 3.47 -16.11
N LEU A 172 11.92 3.26 -17.37
CA LEU A 172 12.66 3.82 -18.49
C LEU A 172 11.84 4.95 -19.10
N ARG A 173 12.30 6.19 -19.01
CA ARG A 173 11.57 7.40 -19.40
C ARG A 173 12.20 8.03 -20.64
N HIS A 174 11.37 8.39 -21.61
CA HIS A 174 11.78 9.11 -22.81
C HIS A 174 10.90 10.35 -23.03
N PRO A 175 11.49 11.56 -23.13
CA PRO A 175 10.71 12.75 -23.32
C PRO A 175 10.28 12.91 -24.77
N ILE A 176 9.01 13.27 -24.97
CA ILE A 176 8.44 13.64 -26.27
C ILE A 176 8.61 15.17 -26.44
N THR A 177 8.24 15.92 -25.43
CA THR A 177 8.49 17.38 -25.34
C THR A 177 8.77 17.79 -23.89
N LEU A 178 9.70 18.71 -23.70
CA LEU A 178 10.05 19.31 -22.42
C LEU A 178 9.89 20.84 -22.47
N ALA A 179 8.86 21.34 -23.17
CA ALA A 179 8.58 22.76 -23.21
C ALA A 179 8.19 23.27 -21.82
N GLN A 180 8.45 24.56 -21.56
CA GLN A 180 8.21 25.16 -20.25
C GLN A 180 6.74 25.07 -19.81
N GLN A 181 5.79 25.17 -20.73
CA GLN A 181 4.35 25.13 -20.47
C GLN A 181 3.73 23.75 -20.59
N THR A 182 4.42 22.78 -21.20
CA THR A 182 3.90 21.44 -21.42
C THR A 182 5.03 20.44 -21.48
N LYS A 183 5.04 19.47 -20.59
CA LYS A 183 6.00 18.38 -20.62
C LYS A 183 5.28 17.08 -20.87
N ILE A 184 5.71 16.36 -21.90
CA ILE A 184 5.15 15.05 -22.25
C ILE A 184 6.30 14.05 -22.33
N TYR A 185 6.16 12.93 -21.66
CA TYR A 185 7.11 11.83 -21.77
C TYR A 185 6.41 10.47 -21.74
N ALA A 186 6.92 9.56 -22.51
CA ALA A 186 6.55 8.15 -22.45
C ALA A 186 7.45 7.41 -21.47
N LEU A 187 6.94 6.32 -20.91
CA LEU A 187 7.71 5.45 -20.05
C LEU A 187 7.36 3.99 -20.29
N ALA A 188 8.34 3.12 -20.04
CA ALA A 188 8.13 1.69 -19.83
C ALA A 188 8.52 1.37 -18.39
N PHE A 189 7.83 0.42 -17.77
CA PHE A 189 8.10 0.08 -16.37
C PHE A 189 8.10 -1.42 -16.11
N LEU A 190 8.88 -1.80 -15.11
CA LEU A 190 8.82 -3.08 -14.42
C LEU A 190 8.55 -2.77 -12.95
N GLU A 191 7.55 -3.41 -12.36
CA GLU A 191 7.24 -3.26 -10.94
C GLU A 191 7.12 -4.61 -10.25
N GLY A 192 7.38 -4.61 -8.96
CA GLY A 192 7.15 -5.77 -8.12
C GLY A 192 6.95 -5.34 -6.68
N GLY A 193 6.01 -5.99 -6.00
CA GLY A 193 5.72 -5.68 -4.61
C GLY A 193 4.85 -6.73 -3.94
N ALA A 194 4.83 -6.69 -2.63
CA ALA A 194 4.00 -7.56 -1.81
C ALA A 194 3.58 -6.87 -0.51
N SER A 195 2.48 -7.35 0.05
CA SER A 195 1.95 -6.90 1.34
C SER A 195 1.86 -8.10 2.29
N TYR A 196 2.25 -7.92 3.54
CA TYR A 196 2.34 -8.97 4.55
C TYR A 196 1.64 -8.53 5.84
N ASN A 197 1.08 -9.50 6.56
CA ASN A 197 0.40 -9.25 7.82
C ASN A 197 1.34 -9.32 9.03
N ASP A 198 2.39 -10.13 8.95
CA ASP A 198 3.34 -10.35 10.05
C ASP A 198 4.79 -10.30 9.54
N PHE A 199 5.72 -9.90 10.42
CA PHE A 199 7.15 -9.94 10.15
C PHE A 199 7.67 -11.36 9.86
N LYS A 200 7.04 -12.38 10.40
CA LYS A 200 7.41 -13.78 10.16
C LYS A 200 7.22 -14.19 8.71
N ASP A 201 6.24 -13.58 8.03
CA ASP A 201 5.91 -13.89 6.65
C ASP A 201 6.67 -13.01 5.65
N PHE A 202 7.44 -12.02 6.15
CA PHE A 202 8.13 -11.07 5.31
C PHE A 202 9.24 -11.72 4.49
N ASN A 203 9.05 -11.75 3.16
CA ASN A 203 10.05 -12.17 2.19
C ASN A 203 10.13 -11.14 1.05
N PRO A 204 11.13 -10.26 1.01
CA PRO A 204 11.21 -9.17 0.03
C PRO A 204 11.34 -9.64 -1.42
N PHE A 205 11.56 -10.93 -1.67
CA PHE A 205 11.66 -11.52 -3.00
C PHE A 205 10.40 -12.27 -3.45
N SER A 206 9.46 -12.52 -2.53
CA SER A 206 8.14 -13.08 -2.85
C SER A 206 7.20 -11.95 -3.22
N ILE A 207 7.29 -11.47 -4.47
CA ILE A 207 6.61 -10.28 -4.95
C ILE A 207 5.70 -10.57 -6.13
N ASN A 208 4.59 -9.85 -6.23
CA ASN A 208 3.75 -9.80 -7.42
C ASN A 208 4.35 -8.85 -8.44
N ARG A 209 4.60 -9.35 -9.65
CA ARG A 209 5.37 -8.67 -10.70
C ARG A 209 4.46 -8.16 -11.80
N SER A 210 4.83 -7.02 -12.36
CA SER A 210 4.14 -6.45 -13.52
C SER A 210 5.11 -5.73 -14.43
N ALA A 211 4.68 -5.50 -15.68
CA ALA A 211 5.35 -4.66 -16.64
C ALA A 211 4.34 -3.88 -17.46
N GLY A 212 4.74 -2.76 -18.00
CA GLY A 212 3.83 -1.96 -18.81
C GLY A 212 4.48 -0.73 -19.43
N VAL A 213 3.61 0.05 -20.05
CA VAL A 213 3.99 1.32 -20.69
C VAL A 213 3.02 2.41 -20.22
N GLY A 214 3.48 3.65 -20.28
CA GLY A 214 2.65 4.77 -19.88
C GLY A 214 3.02 6.08 -20.55
N LEU A 215 2.13 7.03 -20.45
CA LEU A 215 2.28 8.40 -20.91
C LEU A 215 2.06 9.36 -19.76
N ARG A 216 2.88 10.39 -19.67
CA ARG A 216 2.76 11.48 -18.71
C ARG A 216 2.64 12.80 -19.45
N LEU A 217 1.70 13.61 -19.01
CA LEU A 217 1.45 14.97 -19.47
C LEU A 217 1.47 15.90 -18.25
N PHE A 218 2.39 16.81 -18.21
CA PHE A 218 2.41 17.89 -17.22
C PHE A 218 1.99 19.21 -17.83
N MET A 219 1.03 19.87 -17.20
CA MET A 219 0.59 21.24 -17.51
C MET A 219 0.51 22.03 -16.19
N PRO A 220 1.08 23.24 -16.10
CA PRO A 220 1.10 24.02 -14.85
C PRO A 220 -0.29 24.25 -14.23
N ALA A 221 -1.33 24.37 -15.05
CA ALA A 221 -2.70 24.60 -14.58
C ALA A 221 -3.39 23.33 -14.02
N PHE A 222 -2.98 22.13 -14.43
CA PHE A 222 -3.64 20.86 -14.09
C PHE A 222 -2.74 19.89 -13.33
N GLY A 223 -1.44 20.18 -13.23
CA GLY A 223 -0.46 19.25 -12.64
C GLY A 223 -0.07 18.13 -13.59
N LEU A 224 0.34 16.99 -13.02
CA LEU A 224 0.72 15.80 -13.75
C LEU A 224 -0.49 14.90 -13.99
N LEU A 225 -0.74 14.59 -15.25
CA LEU A 225 -1.72 13.60 -15.69
C LEU A 225 -0.99 12.41 -16.31
N GLY A 226 -1.54 11.22 -16.16
CA GLY A 226 -0.94 10.04 -16.75
C GLY A 226 -1.94 8.94 -17.03
N ILE A 227 -1.56 8.09 -17.98
CA ILE A 227 -2.25 6.84 -18.26
C ILE A 227 -1.20 5.75 -18.41
N ASP A 228 -1.43 4.62 -17.75
CA ASP A 228 -0.56 3.44 -17.79
C ASP A 228 -1.36 2.22 -18.22
N PHE A 229 -0.74 1.38 -19.05
CA PHE A 229 -1.22 0.05 -19.39
C PHE A 229 -0.23 -0.94 -18.78
N GLY A 230 -0.67 -1.66 -17.77
CA GLY A 230 0.13 -2.61 -17.01
C GLY A 230 -0.37 -4.03 -17.15
N HIS A 231 0.52 -5.00 -17.21
CA HIS A 231 0.21 -6.42 -17.24
C HIS A 231 0.75 -7.08 -15.97
N GLY A 232 -0.14 -7.64 -15.15
CA GLY A 232 0.21 -8.43 -13.97
C GLY A 232 0.55 -9.88 -14.34
N PHE A 233 1.75 -10.33 -13.97
CA PHE A 233 2.25 -11.67 -14.30
C PHE A 233 1.84 -12.74 -13.30
N ASP A 234 1.52 -12.33 -12.09
CA ASP A 234 1.20 -13.22 -10.98
C ASP A 234 -0.30 -13.16 -10.65
N PRO A 235 -0.88 -14.24 -10.08
CA PRO A 235 -2.28 -14.24 -9.71
C PRO A 235 -2.56 -13.33 -8.50
N LEU A 236 -3.82 -12.91 -8.38
CA LEU A 236 -4.30 -12.24 -7.17
C LEU A 236 -4.36 -13.23 -5.98
N PRO A 237 -4.29 -12.75 -4.73
CA PRO A 237 -4.46 -13.60 -3.56
C PRO A 237 -5.72 -14.46 -3.64
N GLY A 238 -5.56 -15.78 -3.44
CA GLY A 238 -6.66 -16.75 -3.54
C GLY A 238 -7.09 -17.13 -4.95
N GLN A 239 -6.42 -16.61 -6.00
CA GLN A 239 -6.67 -16.98 -7.38
C GLN A 239 -5.52 -17.78 -7.97
N ASN A 240 -5.80 -18.57 -9.01
CA ASN A 240 -4.81 -19.39 -9.72
C ASN A 240 -4.52 -18.87 -11.14
N ILE A 241 -5.21 -17.82 -11.56
CA ILE A 241 -5.09 -17.23 -12.91
C ILE A 241 -4.34 -15.92 -12.80
N LYS A 242 -3.41 -15.68 -13.73
CA LYS A 242 -2.68 -14.41 -13.83
C LYS A 242 -3.66 -13.24 -13.98
N ASN A 243 -3.31 -12.09 -13.39
CA ASN A 243 -4.22 -10.92 -13.43
C ASN A 243 -4.46 -10.40 -14.84
N GLY A 244 -3.40 -10.28 -15.66
CA GLY A 244 -3.53 -9.77 -17.03
C GLY A 244 -3.37 -8.26 -17.14
N TRP A 245 -4.09 -7.65 -18.11
CA TRP A 245 -3.97 -6.22 -18.43
C TRP A 245 -4.91 -5.35 -17.60
N GLU A 246 -4.35 -4.27 -17.08
CA GLU A 246 -5.06 -3.22 -16.34
C GLU A 246 -4.69 -1.84 -16.90
N THR A 247 -5.67 -0.93 -16.87
CA THR A 247 -5.45 0.48 -17.22
C THR A 247 -5.51 1.33 -15.95
N HIS A 248 -4.50 2.17 -15.76
CA HIS A 248 -4.37 3.02 -14.59
C HIS A 248 -4.32 4.49 -15.00
N PHE A 249 -4.98 5.33 -14.23
CA PHE A 249 -4.94 6.77 -14.39
C PHE A 249 -4.10 7.40 -13.27
N ILE A 250 -3.34 8.42 -13.60
CA ILE A 250 -2.55 9.17 -12.63
C ILE A 250 -2.97 10.63 -12.69
N ILE A 251 -3.39 11.15 -11.55
CA ILE A 251 -3.81 12.54 -11.37
C ILE A 251 -3.10 13.07 -10.14
N GLY A 252 -2.34 14.13 -10.28
CA GLY A 252 -1.72 14.79 -9.14
C GLY A 252 -0.33 15.36 -9.42
N GLN A 253 0.16 16.08 -8.44
CA GLN A 253 1.55 16.55 -8.41
C GLN A 253 2.40 15.49 -7.71
N GLN A 254 3.19 14.76 -8.47
CA GLN A 254 4.29 13.95 -7.91
C GLN A 254 5.57 14.80 -8.00
N PHE A 255 5.78 15.63 -6.99
CA PHE A 255 7.03 16.36 -6.81
C PHE A 255 7.92 15.68 -5.78
#